data_90d0c87c5bf42da473b7fc58c2d6fd6a
#
_entry.id   90d0c87c5bf42da473b7fc58c2d6fd6a
#
_cell.length_a   1.000
_cell.length_b   1.000
_cell.length_c   1.000
_cell.angle_alpha   90.00
_cell.angle_beta   90.00
_cell.angle_gamma   90.00
#
_symmetry.space_group_name_H-M   'P 1'
#
loop_
_entity.id
_entity.type
_entity.pdbx_description
1 polymer ?
#
loop_
_entity_poly.entity_id
_entity_poly.type
_entity_poly.pdbx_seq_one_letter_code
_entity_poly.pdbx_strand_id
1 'polypeptide(L)'
;MPESAIGHIGQAEVVVAPKEITAGRTEQLVREYFQDIPIMAEISRCESTFRHTNPDGSVLRGVVDKRDTGVMQINTYYHQDTADQLGLNLEDFYHNMAYARNLYERQGTQPWSASRPCWGNSQLAMAK
;
A
#
# COMPACT_ATOMS: atom_id res chain seq x y z
N MET A 1 13.40 4.85 19.54
CA MET A 1 13.62 4.71 20.13
C MET A 1 13.81 4.55 20.35
N PRO A 2 13.52 4.93 19.93
CA PRO A 2 13.67 4.91 20.28
C PRO A 2 13.58 4.92 20.10
N GLU A 3 13.27 5.43 19.78
CA GLU A 3 13.31 5.42 20.00
C GLU A 3 13.15 5.42 19.68
N SER A 4 13.06 5.81 19.40
CA SER A 4 13.00 5.81 19.48
C SER A 4 12.93 5.86 19.06
N ALA A 5 12.85 6.29 18.87
CA ALA A 5 12.77 6.33 18.83
C ALA A 5 12.83 6.39 18.37
N ILE A 6 12.87 6.71 18.20
CA ILE A 6 12.95 6.75 18.16
C ILE A 6 13.12 6.85 17.88
N GLY A 7 13.07 7.08 17.63
CA GLY A 7 13.18 7.14 17.82
C GLY A 7 13.50 7.32 17.41
N HIS A 8 13.78 7.64 17.38
CA HIS A 8 14.09 7.74 17.41
C HIS A 8 14.20 7.99 16.97
N ILE A 9 14.28 8.29 16.92
CA ILE A 9 14.24 8.71 16.76
C ILE A 9 14.32 9.14 16.59
N GLY A 10 14.39 9.43 16.64
CA GLY A 10 14.19 10.02 16.59
C GLY A 10 14.14 10.60 16.18
N GLN A 11 14.04 10.98 15.88
CA GLN A 11 13.89 11.57 15.48
C GLN A 11 13.22 12.01 15.16
N ALA A 12 13.04 12.46 15.41
CA ALA A 12 12.23 12.92 14.98
C ALA A 12 11.89 12.84 14.16
N GLU A 13 11.99 12.50 13.99
CA GLU A 13 11.95 12.45 13.19
C GLU A 13 11.40 12.62 12.34
N VAL A 14 11.75 12.16 12.25
CA VAL A 14 11.29 12.92 11.14
C VAL A 14 10.04 12.36 10.58
N VAL A 15 8.99 12.96 10.85
CA VAL A 15 7.70 12.51 10.36
C VAL A 15 7.33 13.39 9.20
N VAL A 16 7.27 12.80 8.00
CA VAL A 16 6.77 13.51 6.83
C VAL A 16 5.27 13.50 6.91
N ALA A 17 4.65 14.66 6.95
CA ALA A 17 3.20 14.76 6.99
C ALA A 17 2.64 14.13 5.71
N PRO A 18 1.53 13.34 5.80
CA PRO A 18 0.97 12.67 4.62
C PRO A 18 0.68 13.62 3.45
N LYS A 19 0.24 14.84 3.73
CA LYS A 19 -0.07 15.81 2.67
C LYS A 19 1.17 16.26 1.90
N GLU A 20 2.36 15.97 2.43
CA GLU A 20 3.62 16.34 1.77
C GLU A 20 4.12 15.23 0.87
N ILE A 21 3.44 14.09 0.84
CA ILE A 21 3.86 12.97 0.01
C ILE A 21 3.26 13.17 -1.38
N THR A 22 4.09 13.66 -2.31
CA THR A 22 3.67 13.82 -3.69
C THR A 22 3.59 12.47 -4.39
N ALA A 23 3.02 12.44 -5.60
CA ALA A 23 2.88 11.19 -6.36
C ALA A 23 4.24 10.52 -6.59
N GLY A 24 5.28 11.29 -6.98
CA GLY A 24 6.60 10.71 -7.19
C GLY A 24 7.21 10.20 -5.90
N ARG A 25 6.97 10.91 -4.81
CA ARG A 25 7.46 10.46 -3.51
C ARG A 25 6.74 9.19 -3.07
N THR A 26 5.45 9.09 -3.36
CA THR A 26 4.69 7.89 -3.00
C THR A 26 5.21 6.67 -3.74
N GLU A 27 5.51 6.81 -5.04
CA GLU A 27 6.11 5.71 -5.79
C GLU A 27 7.40 5.24 -5.13
N GLN A 28 8.28 6.18 -4.79
CA GLN A 28 9.54 5.84 -4.14
C GLN A 28 9.31 5.07 -2.85
N LEU A 29 8.39 5.54 -2.02
CA LEU A 29 8.10 4.89 -0.73
C LEU A 29 7.51 3.50 -0.90
N VAL A 30 6.64 3.32 -1.90
CA VAL A 30 6.08 1.99 -2.19
C VAL A 30 7.19 1.04 -2.63
N ARG A 31 8.07 1.50 -3.53
CA ARG A 31 9.15 0.64 -4.02
C ARG A 31 10.13 0.29 -2.91
N GLU A 32 10.40 1.22 -2.01
CA GLU A 32 11.26 0.93 -0.85
C GLU A 32 10.60 -0.08 0.09
N TYR A 33 9.32 0.11 0.35
CA TYR A 33 8.61 -0.78 1.27
C TYR A 33 8.56 -2.22 0.74
N PHE A 34 8.37 -2.38 -0.56
CA PHE A 34 8.26 -3.70 -1.18
C PHE A 34 9.53 -4.11 -1.93
N GLN A 35 10.70 -3.61 -1.52
CA GLN A 35 11.93 -3.92 -2.25
C GLN A 35 12.24 -5.42 -2.26
N ASP A 36 11.76 -6.15 -1.26
CA ASP A 36 11.90 -7.60 -1.21
C ASP A 36 10.81 -8.35 -1.98
N ILE A 37 9.76 -7.65 -2.41
CA ILE A 37 8.66 -8.24 -3.20
C ILE A 37 8.28 -7.24 -4.30
N PRO A 38 9.17 -7.04 -5.30
CA PRO A 38 8.98 -5.95 -6.28
C PRO A 38 7.67 -6.03 -7.07
N ILE A 39 7.10 -7.23 -7.24
CA ILE A 39 5.82 -7.33 -7.94
C ILE A 39 4.72 -6.53 -7.24
N MET A 40 4.81 -6.36 -5.92
CA MET A 40 3.82 -5.61 -5.18
C MET A 40 3.83 -4.12 -5.55
N ALA A 41 5.01 -3.58 -5.90
CA ALA A 41 5.07 -2.20 -6.38
C ALA A 41 4.39 -2.08 -7.75
N GLU A 42 4.57 -3.06 -8.62
CA GLU A 42 3.88 -3.06 -9.91
C GLU A 42 2.37 -3.17 -9.74
N ILE A 43 1.93 -3.98 -8.79
CA ILE A 43 0.50 -4.06 -8.48
C ILE A 43 -0.01 -2.70 -8.02
N SER A 44 0.73 -2.03 -7.14
CA SER A 44 0.34 -0.69 -6.67
C SER A 44 0.21 0.30 -7.84
N ARG A 45 1.16 0.25 -8.78
CA ARG A 45 1.10 1.10 -9.97
C ARG A 45 -0.21 0.87 -10.73
N CYS A 46 -0.60 -0.38 -10.87
CA CYS A 46 -1.80 -0.75 -11.63
C CYS A 46 -3.08 -0.44 -10.87
N GLU A 47 -3.05 -0.59 -9.54
CA GLU A 47 -4.26 -0.42 -8.73
C GLU A 47 -4.56 1.06 -8.45
N SER A 48 -3.54 1.85 -8.16
CA SER A 48 -3.74 3.22 -7.68
C SER A 48 -2.86 4.25 -8.38
N THR A 49 -1.98 3.85 -9.29
CA THR A 49 -0.91 4.69 -9.84
C THR A 49 -0.10 5.35 -8.72
N PHE A 50 0.22 4.55 -7.70
CA PHE A 50 0.99 4.97 -6.52
C PHE A 50 0.32 6.11 -5.74
N ARG A 51 -1.03 6.16 -5.73
CA ARG A 51 -1.75 7.18 -4.98
C ARG A 51 -2.44 6.55 -3.78
N HIS A 52 -2.33 7.22 -2.64
CA HIS A 52 -3.02 6.78 -1.43
C HIS A 52 -4.11 7.76 -1.03
N THR A 53 -3.89 9.05 -1.30
CA THR A 53 -4.85 10.10 -0.93
C THR A 53 -5.22 10.92 -2.14
N ASN A 54 -6.40 11.50 -2.07
CA ASN A 54 -6.87 12.47 -3.05
C ASN A 54 -6.29 13.85 -2.70
N PRO A 55 -6.37 14.83 -3.64
CA PRO A 55 -5.86 16.17 -3.34
C PRO A 55 -6.48 16.82 -2.09
N ASP A 56 -7.71 16.44 -1.73
CA ASP A 56 -8.34 17.00 -0.54
C ASP A 56 -7.93 16.29 0.76
N GLY A 57 -7.03 15.32 0.68
CA GLY A 57 -6.53 14.60 1.84
C GLY A 57 -7.31 13.35 2.20
N SER A 58 -8.45 13.10 1.58
CA SER A 58 -9.21 11.88 1.83
C SER A 58 -8.50 10.68 1.22
N VAL A 59 -8.74 9.48 1.77
CA VAL A 59 -8.13 8.27 1.23
C VAL A 59 -8.73 7.95 -0.13
N LEU A 60 -7.88 7.46 -1.04
CA LEU A 60 -8.31 7.07 -2.38
C LEU A 60 -9.25 5.87 -2.30
N ARG A 61 -10.37 5.96 -3.02
CA ARG A 61 -11.31 4.85 -3.13
C ARG A 61 -11.38 4.38 -4.58
N GLY A 62 -11.75 3.12 -4.77
CA GLY A 62 -11.85 2.55 -6.11
C GLY A 62 -12.95 3.21 -6.94
N VAL A 63 -12.73 3.24 -8.25
CA VAL A 63 -13.74 3.78 -9.18
C VAL A 63 -14.86 2.76 -9.36
N VAL A 64 -14.51 1.49 -9.54
CA VAL A 64 -15.51 0.43 -9.74
C VAL A 64 -16.15 0.02 -8.42
N ASP A 65 -15.33 -0.13 -7.37
CA ASP A 65 -15.81 -0.50 -6.05
C ASP A 65 -15.22 0.48 -5.04
N LYS A 66 -16.06 1.32 -4.45
CA LYS A 66 -15.60 2.35 -3.53
C LYS A 66 -15.09 1.79 -2.21
N ARG A 67 -15.26 0.48 -1.98
CA ARG A 67 -14.69 -0.18 -0.81
C ARG A 67 -13.21 -0.52 -0.99
N ASP A 68 -12.71 -0.47 -2.23
CA ASP A 68 -11.27 -0.60 -2.48
C ASP A 68 -10.57 0.65 -1.97
N THR A 69 -9.59 0.47 -1.11
CA THR A 69 -9.06 1.55 -0.28
C THR A 69 -7.55 1.69 -0.43
N GLY A 70 -7.11 2.91 -0.72
CA GLY A 70 -5.72 3.31 -0.57
C GLY A 70 -4.79 2.79 -1.65
N VAL A 71 -3.50 2.88 -1.37
CA VAL A 71 -2.45 2.65 -2.36
C VAL A 71 -2.42 1.22 -2.90
N MET A 72 -2.89 0.25 -2.12
CA MET A 72 -2.97 -1.13 -2.58
C MET A 72 -4.40 -1.57 -2.90
N GLN A 73 -5.37 -0.65 -2.78
CA GLN A 73 -6.78 -0.90 -3.10
C GLN A 73 -7.32 -2.13 -2.37
N ILE A 74 -7.17 -2.12 -1.06
CA ILE A 74 -7.65 -3.20 -0.20
C ILE A 74 -9.16 -3.03 0.03
N ASN A 75 -9.93 -4.06 -0.29
CA ASN A 75 -11.39 -4.00 -0.20
C ASN A 75 -11.85 -4.17 1.25
N THR A 76 -12.50 -3.13 1.78
CA THR A 76 -12.90 -3.15 3.19
C THR A 76 -14.00 -4.17 3.48
N TYR A 77 -14.84 -4.48 2.50
CA TYR A 77 -15.88 -5.47 2.72
C TYR A 77 -15.29 -6.83 3.15
N TYR A 78 -14.21 -7.23 2.49
CA TYR A 78 -13.60 -8.53 2.78
C TYR A 78 -12.53 -8.48 3.86
N HIS A 79 -11.93 -7.30 4.10
CA HIS A 79 -10.68 -7.24 4.86
C HIS A 79 -10.72 -6.37 6.10
N GLN A 80 -11.79 -5.59 6.32
CA GLN A 80 -11.82 -4.67 7.46
C GLN A 80 -11.66 -5.41 8.79
N ASP A 81 -12.38 -6.51 8.97
CA ASP A 81 -12.32 -7.22 10.24
C ASP A 81 -10.94 -7.78 10.52
N THR A 82 -10.30 -8.36 9.51
CA THR A 82 -8.94 -8.90 9.68
C THR A 82 -7.94 -7.79 9.95
N ALA A 83 -8.07 -6.67 9.23
CA ALA A 83 -7.20 -5.52 9.47
C ALA A 83 -7.34 -5.02 10.90
N ASP A 84 -8.57 -4.93 11.39
CA ASP A 84 -8.83 -4.50 12.77
C ASP A 84 -8.18 -5.46 13.77
N GLN A 85 -8.28 -6.76 13.53
CA GLN A 85 -7.67 -7.76 14.40
C GLN A 85 -6.14 -7.63 14.41
N LEU A 86 -5.56 -7.20 13.30
CA LEU A 86 -4.13 -7.01 13.19
C LEU A 86 -3.67 -5.63 13.67
N GLY A 87 -4.60 -4.77 14.07
CA GLY A 87 -4.28 -3.41 14.51
C GLY A 87 -3.89 -2.50 13.37
N LEU A 88 -4.35 -2.77 12.15
CA LEU A 88 -3.98 -2.00 10.97
C LEU A 88 -5.15 -1.16 10.48
N ASN A 89 -4.90 0.14 10.28
CA ASN A 89 -5.86 1.08 9.74
C ASN A 89 -5.64 1.17 8.24
N LEU A 90 -6.58 0.64 7.45
CA LEU A 90 -6.42 0.59 5.99
C LEU A 90 -6.36 1.97 5.34
N GLU A 91 -6.80 3.01 6.04
CA GLU A 91 -6.70 4.38 5.51
C GLU A 91 -5.32 5.00 5.73
N ASP A 92 -4.47 4.37 6.53
CA ASP A 92 -3.10 4.81 6.75
C ASP A 92 -2.21 4.21 5.67
N PHE A 93 -1.32 5.04 5.09
CA PHE A 93 -0.50 4.63 3.96
C PHE A 93 0.36 3.39 4.27
N TYR A 94 1.10 3.43 5.37
CA TYR A 94 1.96 2.29 5.71
C TYR A 94 1.18 1.09 6.20
N HIS A 95 0.08 1.30 6.94
CA HIS A 95 -0.77 0.20 7.35
C HIS A 95 -1.42 -0.48 6.16
N ASN A 96 -1.80 0.29 5.14
CA ASN A 96 -2.38 -0.25 3.91
C ASN A 96 -1.39 -1.22 3.25
N MET A 97 -0.13 -0.81 3.13
CA MET A 97 0.91 -1.66 2.57
C MET A 97 1.24 -2.85 3.49
N ALA A 98 1.23 -2.63 4.80
CA ALA A 98 1.49 -3.73 5.73
C ALA A 98 0.39 -4.80 5.63
N TYR A 99 -0.86 -4.36 5.49
CA TYR A 99 -1.94 -5.32 5.29
C TYR A 99 -1.78 -6.05 3.96
N ALA A 100 -1.42 -5.32 2.89
CA ALA A 100 -1.19 -5.92 1.59
C ALA A 100 -0.07 -6.97 1.66
N ARG A 101 1.00 -6.69 2.41
CA ARG A 101 2.08 -7.66 2.59
C ARG A 101 1.55 -8.91 3.30
N ASN A 102 0.78 -8.74 4.36
CA ASN A 102 0.18 -9.87 5.07
C ASN A 102 -0.71 -10.69 4.13
N LEU A 103 -1.49 -10.01 3.32
CA LEU A 103 -2.38 -10.66 2.37
C LEU A 103 -1.59 -11.43 1.32
N TYR A 104 -0.51 -10.83 0.80
CA TYR A 104 0.36 -11.50 -0.15
C TYR A 104 0.99 -12.76 0.46
N GLU A 105 1.42 -12.69 1.72
CA GLU A 105 2.01 -13.85 2.39
C GLU A 105 1.02 -15.00 2.51
N ARG A 106 -0.26 -14.69 2.62
CA ARG A 106 -1.30 -15.72 2.74
C ARG A 106 -1.83 -16.20 1.41
N GLN A 107 -1.91 -15.32 0.40
CA GLN A 107 -2.63 -15.62 -0.83
C GLN A 107 -1.85 -15.28 -2.11
N GLY A 108 -0.62 -14.83 -2.01
CA GLY A 108 0.15 -14.41 -3.19
C GLY A 108 -0.50 -13.22 -3.86
N THR A 109 -0.51 -13.21 -5.18
CA THR A 109 -1.07 -12.08 -5.96
C THR A 109 -2.57 -12.22 -6.22
N GLN A 110 -3.18 -13.30 -5.78
CA GLN A 110 -4.58 -13.63 -6.04
C GLN A 110 -5.54 -12.47 -5.72
N PRO A 111 -5.38 -11.75 -4.59
CA PRO A 111 -6.30 -10.67 -4.26
C PRO A 111 -6.36 -9.55 -5.30
N TRP A 112 -5.32 -9.42 -6.11
CA TRP A 112 -5.24 -8.36 -7.13
C TRP A 112 -5.42 -8.92 -8.55
N SER A 113 -6.03 -10.10 -8.67
CA SER A 113 -6.17 -10.76 -9.97
C SER A 113 -6.96 -9.94 -10.98
N ALA A 114 -7.87 -9.05 -10.53
CA ALA A 114 -8.65 -8.23 -11.44
C ALA A 114 -7.76 -7.28 -12.25
N SER A 115 -6.63 -6.84 -11.70
CA SER A 115 -5.70 -5.95 -12.43
C SER A 115 -4.56 -6.71 -13.09
N ARG A 116 -4.59 -8.04 -13.07
CA ARG A 116 -3.54 -8.86 -13.68
C ARG A 116 -3.22 -8.49 -15.13
N PRO A 117 -4.19 -8.11 -15.98
CA PRO A 117 -3.82 -7.67 -17.33
C PRO A 117 -2.82 -6.52 -17.36
N CYS A 118 -2.76 -5.71 -16.30
CA CYS A 118 -1.81 -4.61 -16.22
C CYS A 118 -0.43 -5.10 -15.76
N TRP A 119 -0.36 -5.80 -14.62
CA TRP A 119 0.94 -6.17 -14.03
C TRP A 119 1.41 -7.57 -14.42
N GLY A 120 0.51 -8.40 -14.92
CA GLY A 120 0.84 -9.80 -15.22
C GLY A 120 1.83 -9.97 -16.36
N ASN A 121 2.01 -8.95 -17.21
CA ASN A 121 2.98 -9.00 -18.31
C ASN A 121 4.33 -8.43 -17.93
N SER A 122 4.52 -8.00 -16.68
CA SER A 122 5.82 -7.49 -16.24
C SER A 122 6.81 -8.65 -16.13
N GLN A 123 8.09 -8.32 -16.27
CA GLN A 123 9.12 -9.33 -16.08
C GLN A 123 9.09 -9.91 -14.68
N LEU A 124 8.70 -9.10 -13.70
CA LEU A 124 8.61 -9.55 -12.31
C LEU A 124 7.59 -10.66 -12.15
N ALA A 125 6.43 -10.54 -12.82
CA ALA A 125 5.40 -11.57 -12.78
C ALA A 125 5.84 -12.81 -13.55
N MET A 126 6.52 -12.62 -14.68
CA MET A 126 6.92 -13.74 -15.55
C MET A 126 8.10 -14.52 -14.97
N ALA A 127 8.86 -13.92 -14.09
CA ALA A 127 10.04 -14.56 -13.50
C ALA A 127 9.67 -15.56 -12.42
N LYS A 128 8.42 -15.65 -12.04
CA LYS A 128 7.99 -16.59 -10.99
C LYS A 128 7.71 -18.00 -11.56
#